data_74a3d0c1c3a2f296e760555afdd2e3bb
#
_entry.id   74a3d0c1c3a2f296e760555afdd2e3bb
#
_cell.length_a   1.000
_cell.length_b   1.000
_cell.length_c   1.000
_cell.angle_alpha   90.00
_cell.angle_beta   90.00
_cell.angle_gamma   90.00
#
_symmetry.space_group_name_H-M   'P 1'
#
loop_
_entity.id
_entity.type
_entity.pdbx_description
1 polymer ?
#
loop_
_entity_poly.entity_id
_entity_poly.type
_entity_poly.pdbx_seq_one_letter_code
_entity_poly.pdbx_strand_id
1 'polypeptide(L)'
;VDDLLKVMPGPDFTTGGEVFAIKDLHNFYKTGEDTKMMVRGKTKIEGNSVIITELPYIIVSNIDKYFESLVDSVLDGVITNASSCKNRSTHKGVEIVVNVKDGCDPKDLEAELYAKTQLQGTKPLRFNVLRNGIPTRTDLLEYFSEVKDFALETIKNDSSHQFEKISKSIRLKTGLLSALDQIDIIVELIRNSSKKSEIIDGLTKGKVSEKQFKTKKNFLQAKKLNFTEEQAEEIVRIPLGRLSSLSKIQMEDELKKLQAEAKKLEKIVSDKEEQKKVLLQDVAKIEKFLIS
;
A
#
# COMPACT_ATOMS: atom_id res chain seq x y z
N VAL A 1 9.54 16.60 17.06
CA VAL A 1 10.22 15.38 17.51
C VAL A 1 9.59 14.86 18.79
N ASP A 2 9.37 15.72 19.81
CA ASP A 2 8.85 15.29 21.12
C ASP A 2 7.50 14.57 21.06
N ASP A 3 6.59 14.99 20.18
CA ASP A 3 5.32 14.31 19.99
C ASP A 3 5.48 12.96 19.26
N LEU A 4 6.47 12.85 18.36
CA LEU A 4 6.83 11.59 17.74
C LEU A 4 7.42 10.60 18.75
N LEU A 5 8.28 11.07 19.66
CA LEU A 5 8.86 10.25 20.71
C LEU A 5 7.83 9.65 21.68
N LYS A 6 6.69 10.33 21.86
CA LYS A 6 5.57 9.79 22.67
C LYS A 6 4.92 8.58 22.02
N VAL A 7 4.88 8.55 20.68
CA VAL A 7 4.25 7.48 19.88
C VAL A 7 5.28 6.43 19.48
N MET A 8 6.50 6.86 19.17
CA MET A 8 7.61 6.02 18.72
C MET A 8 8.81 6.20 19.67
N PRO A 9 8.81 5.54 20.83
CA PRO A 9 9.87 5.70 21.85
C PRO A 9 11.23 5.15 21.40
N GLY A 10 11.28 4.44 20.28
CA GLY A 10 12.52 3.90 19.70
C GLY A 10 12.23 3.01 18.50
N PRO A 11 13.27 2.56 17.79
CA PRO A 11 13.13 1.53 16.78
C PRO A 11 12.83 0.19 17.43
N ASP A 12 12.00 -0.64 16.80
CA ASP A 12 11.72 -2.02 17.16
C ASP A 12 12.14 -2.97 16.02
N PHE A 13 12.22 -4.25 16.34
CA PHE A 13 12.64 -5.27 15.39
C PHE A 13 11.60 -6.41 15.39
N THR A 14 11.21 -6.83 14.20
CA THR A 14 10.29 -7.97 14.00
C THR A 14 10.90 -9.32 14.38
N THR A 15 12.22 -9.37 14.58
CA THR A 15 13.01 -10.60 14.74
C THR A 15 13.28 -10.99 16.19
N GLY A 16 12.78 -10.23 17.16
CA GLY A 16 13.01 -10.47 18.59
C GLY A 16 14.21 -9.76 19.18
N GLY A 17 14.34 -9.86 20.50
CA GLY A 17 15.25 -9.07 21.32
C GLY A 17 14.64 -7.72 21.73
N GLU A 18 15.39 -6.94 22.46
CA GLU A 18 14.96 -5.60 22.91
C GLU A 18 16.04 -4.55 22.72
N VAL A 19 15.60 -3.32 22.51
CA VAL A 19 16.49 -2.15 22.52
C VAL A 19 16.62 -1.71 23.98
N PHE A 20 17.83 -1.92 24.53
CA PHE A 20 18.10 -1.61 25.93
C PHE A 20 18.41 -0.12 26.14
N ALA A 21 19.18 0.47 25.25
CA ALA A 21 19.52 1.89 25.29
C ALA A 21 19.89 2.45 23.92
N ILE A 22 19.53 3.70 23.69
CA ILE A 22 19.97 4.47 22.52
C ILE A 22 20.59 5.76 23.03
N LYS A 23 21.82 6.01 22.62
CA LYS A 23 22.51 7.25 22.94
C LYS A 23 21.89 8.39 22.15
N ASP A 24 21.31 9.38 22.85
CA ASP A 24 20.76 10.59 22.24
C ASP A 24 19.75 10.33 21.10
N LEU A 25 18.70 9.56 21.39
CA LEU A 25 17.64 9.26 20.44
C LEU A 25 16.93 10.54 19.91
N HIS A 26 16.78 11.55 20.77
CA HIS A 26 16.15 12.80 20.39
C HIS A 26 16.91 13.51 19.27
N ASN A 27 18.25 13.63 19.42
CA ASN A 27 19.09 14.23 18.39
C ASN A 27 19.10 13.39 17.10
N PHE A 28 19.16 12.06 17.23
CA PHE A 28 19.06 11.15 16.08
C PHE A 28 17.78 11.36 15.27
N TYR A 29 16.62 11.47 15.92
CA TYR A 29 15.35 11.73 15.24
C TYR A 29 15.24 13.14 14.65
N LYS A 30 15.96 14.10 15.23
CA LYS A 30 15.94 15.51 14.80
C LYS A 30 16.89 15.81 13.64
N THR A 31 18.03 15.14 13.59
CA THR A 31 19.12 15.49 12.66
C THR A 31 19.51 14.37 11.71
N GLY A 32 19.07 13.13 11.99
CA GLY A 32 19.54 11.94 11.28
C GLY A 32 21.00 11.59 11.52
N GLU A 33 21.70 12.26 12.47
CA GLU A 33 23.08 11.95 12.78
C GLU A 33 23.25 10.54 13.36
N ASP A 34 24.31 9.86 12.95
CA ASP A 34 24.58 8.50 13.38
C ASP A 34 24.71 8.42 14.92
N THR A 35 24.05 7.44 15.51
CA THR A 35 24.16 7.15 16.94
C THR A 35 24.38 5.66 17.17
N LYS A 36 24.46 5.25 18.42
CA LYS A 36 24.63 3.86 18.82
C LYS A 36 23.45 3.41 19.66
N MET A 37 22.94 2.23 19.35
CA MET A 37 21.95 1.55 20.16
C MET A 37 22.55 0.29 20.77
N MET A 38 22.17 -0.02 21.99
CA MET A 38 22.46 -1.27 22.68
C MET A 38 21.22 -2.17 22.57
N VAL A 39 21.42 -3.35 22.04
CA VAL A 39 20.38 -4.37 21.87
C VAL A 39 20.75 -5.61 22.63
N ARG A 40 19.77 -6.32 23.16
CA ARG A 40 19.98 -7.57 23.88
C ARG A 40 18.86 -8.57 23.59
N GLY A 41 19.18 -9.85 23.79
CA GLY A 41 18.19 -10.92 23.80
C GLY A 41 17.34 -10.89 25.07
N LYS A 42 16.29 -11.70 25.12
CA LYS A 42 15.49 -11.89 26.32
C LYS A 42 15.82 -13.20 27.00
N THR A 43 15.84 -13.15 28.31
CA THR A 43 16.11 -14.29 29.18
C THR A 43 14.99 -14.49 30.17
N LYS A 44 14.92 -15.70 30.70
CA LYS A 44 14.01 -16.07 31.81
C LYS A 44 14.76 -16.97 32.76
N ILE A 45 14.66 -16.70 34.05
CA ILE A 45 15.25 -17.56 35.08
C ILE A 45 14.20 -18.58 35.54
N GLU A 46 14.52 -19.87 35.42
CA GLU A 46 13.67 -20.97 35.90
C GLU A 46 14.49 -21.91 36.75
N GLY A 47 14.20 -21.91 38.06
CA GLY A 47 14.95 -22.72 39.06
C GLY A 47 16.43 -22.40 39.01
N ASN A 48 17.27 -23.39 38.71
CA ASN A 48 18.73 -23.26 38.62
C ASN A 48 19.22 -23.13 37.17
N SER A 49 18.44 -22.46 36.32
CA SER A 49 18.77 -22.29 34.90
C SER A 49 18.38 -20.92 34.38
N VAL A 50 19.18 -20.39 33.46
CA VAL A 50 18.84 -19.23 32.66
C VAL A 50 18.45 -19.70 31.26
N ILE A 51 17.25 -19.35 30.81
CA ILE A 51 16.70 -19.72 29.53
C ILE A 51 16.71 -18.48 28.62
N ILE A 52 17.41 -18.56 27.51
CA ILE A 52 17.38 -17.52 26.46
C ILE A 52 16.18 -17.80 25.58
N THR A 53 15.23 -16.86 25.54
CA THR A 53 13.96 -16.98 24.81
C THR A 53 13.94 -16.17 23.51
N GLU A 54 14.76 -15.13 23.41
CA GLU A 54 14.91 -14.34 22.20
C GLU A 54 16.38 -13.93 22.03
N LEU A 55 16.85 -13.95 20.79
CA LEU A 55 18.19 -13.48 20.42
C LEU A 55 18.11 -12.13 19.73
N PRO A 56 19.11 -11.24 19.90
CA PRO A 56 19.17 -9.99 19.18
C PRO A 56 19.66 -10.23 17.74
N TYR A 57 18.76 -10.59 16.83
CA TYR A 57 19.09 -10.99 15.46
C TYR A 57 19.87 -9.94 14.66
N ILE A 58 19.81 -8.68 15.06
CA ILE A 58 20.67 -7.64 14.49
C ILE A 58 22.16 -7.85 14.79
N ILE A 59 22.47 -8.66 15.84
CA ILE A 59 23.85 -9.03 16.22
C ILE A 59 24.11 -10.49 15.88
N VAL A 60 23.16 -11.35 16.24
CA VAL A 60 23.23 -12.81 16.07
C VAL A 60 22.43 -13.20 14.84
N SER A 61 23.11 -13.50 13.75
CA SER A 61 22.46 -13.87 12.48
C SER A 61 22.12 -15.37 12.37
N ASN A 62 22.72 -16.21 13.22
CA ASN A 62 22.56 -17.67 13.20
C ASN A 62 22.56 -18.23 14.61
N ILE A 63 21.49 -18.93 14.98
CA ILE A 63 21.29 -19.54 16.29
C ILE A 63 22.35 -20.63 16.59
N ASP A 64 22.65 -21.48 15.62
CA ASP A 64 23.55 -22.60 15.81
C ASP A 64 24.98 -22.10 16.07
N LYS A 65 25.46 -21.13 15.29
CA LYS A 65 26.76 -20.49 15.53
C LYS A 65 26.83 -19.79 16.88
N TYR A 66 25.76 -19.13 17.31
CA TYR A 66 25.71 -18.53 18.62
C TYR A 66 25.79 -19.59 19.72
N PHE A 67 25.05 -20.69 19.56
CA PHE A 67 25.05 -21.79 20.52
C PHE A 67 26.43 -22.47 20.61
N GLU A 68 27.07 -22.76 19.48
CA GLU A 68 28.43 -23.28 19.43
C GLU A 68 29.41 -22.35 20.19
N SER A 69 29.38 -21.06 19.89
CA SER A 69 30.23 -20.07 20.59
C SER A 69 29.95 -19.97 22.09
N LEU A 70 28.66 -20.16 22.48
CA LEU A 70 28.28 -20.18 23.89
C LEU A 70 28.85 -21.43 24.60
N VAL A 71 28.76 -22.60 23.96
CA VAL A 71 29.33 -23.86 24.50
C VAL A 71 30.85 -23.72 24.66
N ASP A 72 31.55 -23.22 23.66
CA ASP A 72 32.98 -22.97 23.73
C ASP A 72 33.33 -22.01 24.88
N SER A 73 32.55 -20.93 25.04
CA SER A 73 32.76 -19.97 26.14
C SER A 73 32.57 -20.58 27.54
N VAL A 74 31.71 -21.59 27.67
CA VAL A 74 31.54 -22.34 28.92
C VAL A 74 32.69 -23.32 29.15
N LEU A 75 33.12 -24.05 28.11
CA LEU A 75 34.21 -25.01 28.17
C LEU A 75 35.56 -24.32 28.45
N ASP A 76 35.80 -23.18 27.85
CA ASP A 76 37.02 -22.37 28.02
C ASP A 76 37.03 -21.60 29.37
N GLY A 77 35.94 -21.67 30.13
CA GLY A 77 35.83 -20.99 31.43
C GLY A 77 35.66 -19.46 31.32
N VAL A 78 35.29 -18.96 30.14
CA VAL A 78 34.90 -17.53 29.96
C VAL A 78 33.62 -17.26 30.70
N ILE A 79 32.63 -18.17 30.60
CA ILE A 79 31.40 -18.15 31.42
C ILE A 79 31.66 -19.06 32.61
N THR A 80 31.88 -18.45 33.78
CA THR A 80 32.32 -19.17 35.01
C THR A 80 31.18 -19.75 35.79
N ASN A 81 29.97 -19.15 35.72
CA ASN A 81 28.80 -19.50 36.48
C ASN A 81 27.92 -20.57 35.80
N ALA A 82 28.27 -21.01 34.60
CA ALA A 82 27.55 -22.04 33.88
C ALA A 82 28.18 -23.43 34.08
N SER A 83 27.34 -24.46 34.18
CA SER A 83 27.74 -25.86 34.24
C SER A 83 27.54 -26.57 32.90
N SER A 84 26.49 -26.25 32.15
CA SER A 84 26.17 -26.83 30.85
C SER A 84 25.18 -26.01 30.08
N CYS A 85 25.17 -26.21 28.74
CA CYS A 85 24.22 -25.56 27.81
C CYS A 85 23.47 -26.62 27.01
N LYS A 86 22.19 -26.35 26.68
CA LYS A 86 21.36 -27.19 25.82
C LYS A 86 20.52 -26.30 24.89
N ASN A 87 20.58 -26.58 23.59
CA ASN A 87 19.68 -25.95 22.61
C ASN A 87 18.39 -26.77 22.50
N ARG A 88 17.26 -26.17 22.81
CA ARG A 88 15.90 -26.71 22.68
C ARG A 88 15.07 -25.91 21.69
N SER A 89 15.70 -25.02 20.93
CA SER A 89 15.02 -24.16 19.95
C SER A 89 14.28 -25.01 18.91
N THR A 90 13.08 -24.56 18.54
CA THR A 90 12.22 -25.21 17.54
C THR A 90 11.70 -24.18 16.55
N HIS A 91 10.90 -24.63 15.56
CA HIS A 91 10.16 -23.71 14.68
C HIS A 91 9.22 -22.74 15.41
N LYS A 92 8.91 -22.99 16.69
CA LYS A 92 8.06 -22.13 17.52
C LYS A 92 8.82 -20.98 18.19
N GLY A 93 10.14 -21.07 18.28
CA GLY A 93 10.96 -20.03 18.89
C GLY A 93 12.31 -20.52 19.39
N VAL A 94 13.08 -19.57 19.91
CA VAL A 94 14.38 -19.80 20.55
C VAL A 94 14.17 -20.30 21.97
N GLU A 95 14.88 -21.37 22.35
CA GLU A 95 14.95 -21.88 23.70
C GLU A 95 16.36 -22.47 23.94
N ILE A 96 17.27 -21.67 24.48
CA ILE A 96 18.60 -22.13 24.87
C ILE A 96 18.68 -22.12 26.40
N VAL A 97 18.84 -23.29 26.99
CA VAL A 97 18.90 -23.49 28.42
C VAL A 97 20.35 -23.52 28.88
N VAL A 98 20.73 -22.65 29.78
CA VAL A 98 22.05 -22.61 30.42
C VAL A 98 21.88 -22.92 31.90
N ASN A 99 22.45 -24.04 32.33
CA ASN A 99 22.36 -24.47 33.73
C ASN A 99 23.43 -23.76 34.57
N VAL A 100 23.02 -23.33 35.73
CA VAL A 100 23.89 -22.68 36.72
C VAL A 100 24.81 -23.70 37.38
N LYS A 101 26.03 -23.32 37.67
CA LYS A 101 26.99 -24.11 38.42
C LYS A 101 26.61 -24.14 39.91
N ASP A 102 26.85 -25.27 40.56
CA ASP A 102 26.53 -25.42 41.97
C ASP A 102 27.17 -24.31 42.82
N GLY A 103 26.34 -23.69 43.68
CA GLY A 103 26.74 -22.59 44.55
C GLY A 103 26.76 -21.20 43.92
N CYS A 104 26.35 -21.05 42.65
CA CYS A 104 26.25 -19.77 41.98
C CYS A 104 24.79 -19.28 41.91
N ASP A 105 24.58 -17.96 41.78
CA ASP A 105 23.26 -17.36 41.60
C ASP A 105 22.90 -17.32 40.09
N PRO A 106 21.70 -17.73 39.70
CA PRO A 106 21.21 -17.57 38.32
C PRO A 106 21.30 -16.15 37.77
N LYS A 107 21.15 -15.13 38.63
CA LYS A 107 21.29 -13.72 38.22
C LYS A 107 22.73 -13.34 37.82
N ASP A 108 23.71 -13.91 38.52
CA ASP A 108 25.10 -13.71 38.20
C ASP A 108 25.44 -14.34 36.85
N LEU A 109 24.89 -15.54 36.58
CA LEU A 109 25.01 -16.17 35.26
C LEU A 109 24.32 -15.31 34.16
N GLU A 110 23.13 -14.81 34.42
CA GLU A 110 22.43 -13.95 33.46
C GLU A 110 23.25 -12.69 33.14
N ALA A 111 23.80 -12.02 34.14
CA ALA A 111 24.66 -10.85 33.97
C ALA A 111 25.93 -11.21 33.19
N GLU A 112 26.51 -12.38 33.44
CA GLU A 112 27.70 -12.87 32.74
C GLU A 112 27.40 -13.19 31.28
N LEU A 113 26.26 -13.78 30.95
CA LEU A 113 25.81 -14.03 29.58
C LEU A 113 25.66 -12.72 28.80
N TYR A 114 25.03 -11.70 29.36
CA TYR A 114 24.95 -10.38 28.71
C TYR A 114 26.30 -9.70 28.55
N ALA A 115 27.20 -9.81 29.51
CA ALA A 115 28.49 -9.13 29.49
C ALA A 115 29.52 -9.77 28.54
N LYS A 116 29.50 -11.11 28.43
CA LYS A 116 30.59 -11.89 27.81
C LYS A 116 30.19 -12.59 26.50
N THR A 117 28.89 -12.56 26.12
CA THR A 117 28.44 -13.17 24.86
C THR A 117 27.77 -12.19 23.93
N GLN A 118 27.42 -12.64 22.71
CA GLN A 118 26.66 -11.85 21.75
C GLN A 118 25.18 -11.70 22.12
N LEU A 119 24.77 -12.10 23.33
CA LEU A 119 23.42 -11.90 23.82
C LEU A 119 23.08 -10.41 24.02
N GLN A 120 24.09 -9.59 24.24
CA GLN A 120 24.01 -8.13 24.23
C GLN A 120 25.13 -7.54 23.39
N GLY A 121 24.84 -6.45 22.72
CA GLY A 121 25.87 -5.73 21.98
C GLY A 121 25.41 -4.38 21.45
N THR A 122 26.35 -3.65 20.91
CA THR A 122 26.10 -2.30 20.38
C THR A 122 26.12 -2.31 18.86
N LYS A 123 25.13 -1.68 18.25
CA LYS A 123 25.05 -1.46 16.80
C LYS A 123 24.93 0.03 16.47
N PRO A 124 25.54 0.48 15.37
CA PRO A 124 25.30 1.83 14.87
C PRO A 124 23.84 1.93 14.38
N LEU A 125 23.19 3.02 14.72
CA LEU A 125 21.88 3.40 14.23
C LEU A 125 22.09 4.50 13.19
N ARG A 126 21.62 4.28 11.96
CA ARG A 126 21.77 5.17 10.82
C ARG A 126 20.43 5.33 10.12
N PHE A 127 20.10 6.55 9.75
CA PHE A 127 18.85 6.84 9.04
C PHE A 127 19.15 7.21 7.57
N ASN A 128 19.37 6.20 6.76
CA ASN A 128 19.60 6.35 5.33
C ASN A 128 18.41 5.82 4.54
N VAL A 129 17.93 6.60 3.59
CA VAL A 129 16.84 6.25 2.66
C VAL A 129 17.34 6.33 1.22
N LEU A 130 16.63 5.69 0.31
CA LEU A 130 16.83 5.88 -1.12
C LEU A 130 15.88 6.97 -1.62
N ARG A 131 16.44 8.13 -1.97
CA ARG A 131 15.70 9.23 -2.57
C ARG A 131 16.05 9.31 -4.05
N ASN A 132 15.10 9.02 -4.93
CA ASN A 132 15.32 8.93 -6.39
C ASN A 132 16.51 8.03 -6.79
N GLY A 133 16.66 6.90 -6.08
CA GLY A 133 17.74 5.94 -6.32
C GLY A 133 19.09 6.30 -5.70
N ILE A 134 19.21 7.44 -5.00
CA ILE A 134 20.43 7.92 -4.37
C ILE A 134 20.32 7.71 -2.85
N PRO A 135 21.28 6.99 -2.21
CA PRO A 135 21.34 6.89 -0.76
C PRO A 135 21.51 8.28 -0.12
N THR A 136 20.57 8.69 0.68
CA THR A 136 20.54 10.02 1.31
C THR A 136 20.28 9.86 2.80
N ARG A 137 21.01 10.62 3.63
CA ARG A 137 20.70 10.75 5.05
C ARG A 137 19.45 11.61 5.20
N THR A 138 18.57 11.23 6.10
CA THR A 138 17.36 11.98 6.43
C THR A 138 17.13 12.00 7.94
N ASP A 139 16.27 12.88 8.40
CA ASP A 139 15.73 12.84 9.76
C ASP A 139 14.30 12.25 9.76
N LEU A 140 13.77 12.02 10.96
CA LEU A 140 12.47 11.37 11.11
C LEU A 140 11.30 12.26 10.62
N LEU A 141 11.39 13.57 10.82
CA LEU A 141 10.34 14.52 10.40
C LEU A 141 10.30 14.65 8.89
N GLU A 142 11.46 14.78 8.26
CA GLU A 142 11.60 14.84 6.80
C GLU A 142 11.06 13.55 6.18
N TYR A 143 11.45 12.40 6.73
CA TYR A 143 10.96 11.09 6.26
C TYR A 143 9.43 10.98 6.29
N PHE A 144 8.80 11.30 7.43
CA PHE A 144 7.33 11.25 7.50
C PHE A 144 6.65 12.31 6.63
N SER A 145 7.27 13.47 6.43
CA SER A 145 6.73 14.48 5.50
C SER A 145 6.72 13.94 4.07
N GLU A 146 7.81 13.32 3.63
CA GLU A 146 7.91 12.73 2.30
C GLU A 146 6.93 11.56 2.12
N VAL A 147 6.81 10.67 3.11
CA VAL A 147 5.84 9.57 3.08
C VAL A 147 4.41 10.10 2.96
N LYS A 148 4.06 11.13 3.73
CA LYS A 148 2.75 11.78 3.65
C LYS A 148 2.51 12.40 2.27
N ASP A 149 3.49 13.14 1.74
CA ASP A 149 3.35 13.82 0.46
C ASP A 149 3.24 12.80 -0.69
N PHE A 150 4.00 11.71 -0.63
CA PHE A 150 3.87 10.58 -1.56
C PHE A 150 2.49 9.92 -1.48
N ALA A 151 1.96 9.70 -0.28
CA ALA A 151 0.62 9.14 -0.09
C ALA A 151 -0.47 10.05 -0.68
N LEU A 152 -0.38 11.37 -0.47
CA LEU A 152 -1.30 12.34 -1.06
C LEU A 152 -1.22 12.36 -2.59
N GLU A 153 -0.01 12.32 -3.15
CA GLU A 153 0.19 12.23 -4.60
C GLU A 153 -0.40 10.95 -5.18
N THR A 154 -0.21 9.82 -4.49
CA THR A 154 -0.77 8.52 -4.89
C THR A 154 -2.30 8.57 -4.92
N ILE A 155 -2.94 9.12 -3.88
CA ILE A 155 -4.40 9.30 -3.82
C ILE A 155 -4.89 10.19 -4.98
N LYS A 156 -4.18 11.28 -5.26
CA LYS A 156 -4.51 12.18 -6.37
C LYS A 156 -4.42 11.46 -7.72
N ASN A 157 -3.33 10.72 -7.96
CA ASN A 157 -3.09 10.04 -9.23
C ASN A 157 -4.11 8.90 -9.45
N ASP A 158 -4.40 8.11 -8.42
CA ASP A 158 -5.42 7.06 -8.50
C ASP A 158 -6.82 7.65 -8.75
N SER A 159 -7.19 8.70 -8.01
CA SER A 159 -8.46 9.40 -8.20
C SER A 159 -8.58 10.03 -9.59
N SER A 160 -7.49 10.58 -10.14
CA SER A 160 -7.43 11.12 -11.49
C SER A 160 -7.68 10.03 -12.55
N HIS A 161 -7.03 8.89 -12.40
CA HIS A 161 -7.21 7.76 -13.30
C HIS A 161 -8.65 7.19 -13.25
N GLN A 162 -9.23 7.07 -12.06
CA GLN A 162 -10.62 6.66 -11.89
C GLN A 162 -11.58 7.69 -12.51
N PHE A 163 -11.32 8.98 -12.31
CA PHE A 163 -12.11 10.06 -12.89
C PHE A 163 -12.10 10.02 -14.43
N GLU A 164 -10.95 9.77 -15.05
CA GLU A 164 -10.85 9.62 -16.51
C GLU A 164 -11.67 8.44 -17.03
N LYS A 165 -11.60 7.28 -16.37
CA LYS A 165 -12.38 6.10 -16.73
C LYS A 165 -13.90 6.36 -16.63
N ILE A 166 -14.33 6.95 -15.52
CA ILE A 166 -15.74 7.27 -15.30
C ILE A 166 -16.22 8.34 -16.29
N SER A 167 -15.41 9.36 -16.54
CA SER A 167 -15.71 10.40 -17.52
C SER A 167 -15.88 9.84 -18.94
N LYS A 168 -15.06 8.88 -19.32
CA LYS A 168 -15.22 8.15 -20.58
C LYS A 168 -16.55 7.37 -20.60
N SER A 169 -16.88 6.67 -19.54
CA SER A 169 -18.15 5.94 -19.41
C SER A 169 -19.36 6.86 -19.47
N ILE A 170 -19.29 8.03 -18.84
CA ILE A 170 -20.33 9.07 -18.91
C ILE A 170 -20.53 9.55 -20.35
N ARG A 171 -19.44 9.88 -21.07
CA ARG A 171 -19.52 10.31 -22.48
C ARG A 171 -20.17 9.25 -23.36
N LEU A 172 -19.78 7.98 -23.23
CA LEU A 172 -20.36 6.88 -24.00
C LEU A 172 -21.84 6.68 -23.67
N LYS A 173 -22.22 6.63 -22.38
CA LYS A 173 -23.62 6.46 -21.98
C LYS A 173 -24.52 7.65 -22.38
N THR A 174 -23.98 8.87 -22.31
CA THR A 174 -24.69 10.06 -22.82
C THR A 174 -24.94 9.96 -24.32
N GLY A 175 -23.96 9.50 -25.08
CA GLY A 175 -24.14 9.23 -26.51
C GLY A 175 -25.20 8.17 -26.80
N LEU A 176 -25.18 7.07 -26.03
CA LEU A 176 -26.17 6.01 -26.19
C LEU A 176 -27.59 6.48 -25.83
N LEU A 177 -27.76 7.29 -24.78
CA LEU A 177 -29.05 7.89 -24.45
C LEU A 177 -29.57 8.80 -25.59
N SER A 178 -28.69 9.64 -26.15
CA SER A 178 -29.02 10.47 -27.32
C SER A 178 -29.35 9.63 -28.55
N ALA A 179 -28.69 8.49 -28.70
CA ALA A 179 -29.00 7.53 -29.79
C ALA A 179 -30.36 6.88 -29.60
N LEU A 180 -30.79 6.57 -28.38
CA LEU A 180 -32.10 6.03 -28.08
C LEU A 180 -33.22 7.04 -28.45
N ASP A 181 -33.01 8.32 -28.21
CA ASP A 181 -33.97 9.36 -28.61
C ASP A 181 -34.13 9.49 -30.12
N GLN A 182 -33.16 9.00 -30.90
CA GLN A 182 -33.11 9.07 -32.37
C GLN A 182 -33.04 7.67 -33.00
N ILE A 183 -33.53 6.66 -32.27
CA ILE A 183 -33.34 5.24 -32.62
C ILE A 183 -33.83 4.89 -34.03
N ASP A 184 -34.99 5.42 -34.43
CA ASP A 184 -35.58 5.11 -35.76
C ASP A 184 -34.68 5.58 -36.89
N ILE A 185 -34.06 6.78 -36.74
CA ILE A 185 -33.17 7.37 -37.74
C ILE A 185 -31.86 6.56 -37.80
N ILE A 186 -31.35 6.15 -36.65
CA ILE A 186 -30.09 5.39 -36.53
C ILE A 186 -30.29 3.98 -37.13
N VAL A 187 -31.41 3.34 -36.83
CA VAL A 187 -31.78 2.02 -37.41
C VAL A 187 -31.92 2.11 -38.96
N GLU A 188 -32.56 3.16 -39.48
CA GLU A 188 -32.65 3.36 -40.95
C GLU A 188 -31.26 3.53 -41.55
N LEU A 189 -30.41 4.37 -40.96
CA LEU A 189 -29.03 4.58 -41.39
C LEU A 189 -28.23 3.26 -41.40
N ILE A 190 -28.25 2.49 -40.32
CA ILE A 190 -27.53 1.22 -40.23
C ILE A 190 -28.01 0.21 -41.27
N ARG A 191 -29.33 0.06 -41.45
CA ARG A 191 -29.91 -0.92 -42.37
C ARG A 191 -29.67 -0.63 -43.82
N ASN A 192 -29.55 0.67 -44.17
CA ASN A 192 -29.47 1.12 -45.57
C ASN A 192 -28.05 1.57 -45.94
N SER A 193 -27.07 1.35 -45.09
CA SER A 193 -25.63 1.60 -45.36
C SER A 193 -24.94 0.29 -45.71
N SER A 194 -24.05 0.35 -46.70
CA SER A 194 -23.31 -0.84 -47.18
C SER A 194 -22.01 -1.07 -46.44
N LYS A 195 -21.44 -0.03 -45.82
CA LYS A 195 -20.13 -0.09 -45.12
C LYS A 195 -20.20 0.56 -43.77
N LYS A 196 -19.46 0.00 -42.82
CA LYS A 196 -19.34 0.53 -41.45
C LYS A 196 -18.84 2.00 -41.44
N SER A 197 -17.94 2.37 -42.35
CA SER A 197 -17.43 3.73 -42.46
C SER A 197 -18.53 4.75 -42.82
N GLU A 198 -19.48 4.35 -43.67
CA GLU A 198 -20.63 5.20 -44.04
C GLU A 198 -21.53 5.47 -42.83
N ILE A 199 -21.75 4.46 -41.99
CA ILE A 199 -22.53 4.60 -40.76
C ILE A 199 -21.83 5.56 -39.80
N ILE A 200 -20.52 5.38 -39.57
CA ILE A 200 -19.74 6.24 -38.67
C ILE A 200 -19.70 7.69 -39.18
N ASP A 201 -19.46 7.91 -40.52
CA ASP A 201 -19.48 9.25 -41.10
C ASP A 201 -20.88 9.87 -41.00
N GLY A 202 -21.95 9.08 -41.16
CA GLY A 202 -23.33 9.52 -40.96
C GLY A 202 -23.63 9.95 -39.54
N LEU A 203 -23.19 9.16 -38.56
CA LEU A 203 -23.39 9.45 -37.13
C LEU A 203 -22.54 10.64 -36.64
N THR A 204 -21.31 10.76 -37.11
CA THR A 204 -20.36 11.80 -36.64
C THR A 204 -20.45 13.13 -37.36
N LYS A 205 -20.65 13.11 -38.69
CA LYS A 205 -20.56 14.28 -39.58
C LYS A 205 -21.86 14.58 -40.29
N GLY A 206 -22.92 13.79 -40.06
CA GLY A 206 -24.17 13.92 -40.83
C GLY A 206 -24.02 13.68 -42.34
N LYS A 207 -22.98 12.95 -42.76
CA LYS A 207 -22.75 12.59 -44.18
C LYS A 207 -23.65 11.42 -44.56
N VAL A 208 -24.86 11.74 -45.00
CA VAL A 208 -25.90 10.77 -45.32
C VAL A 208 -26.54 11.05 -46.69
N SER A 209 -27.07 10.02 -47.34
CA SER A 209 -27.79 10.12 -48.62
C SER A 209 -29.31 10.02 -48.36
N GLU A 210 -30.11 10.77 -49.14
CA GLU A 210 -31.58 10.72 -49.03
C GLU A 210 -32.12 9.32 -49.28
N LYS A 211 -31.47 8.51 -50.09
CA LYS A 211 -31.83 7.11 -50.39
C LYS A 211 -31.76 6.18 -49.19
N GLN A 212 -31.05 6.56 -48.10
CA GLN A 212 -30.92 5.77 -46.89
C GLN A 212 -32.14 5.90 -45.96
N PHE A 213 -33.05 6.82 -46.22
CA PHE A 213 -34.15 7.15 -45.34
C PHE A 213 -35.52 7.05 -46.04
N LYS A 214 -36.52 6.60 -45.30
CA LYS A 214 -37.92 6.46 -45.79
C LYS A 214 -38.59 7.83 -45.97
N THR A 215 -38.22 8.80 -45.16
CA THR A 215 -38.84 10.13 -45.16
C THR A 215 -37.81 11.24 -45.25
N LYS A 216 -38.17 12.33 -45.94
CA LYS A 216 -37.34 13.54 -46.01
C LYS A 216 -37.06 14.16 -44.64
N LYS A 217 -38.02 13.95 -43.68
CA LYS A 217 -37.88 14.39 -42.31
C LYS A 217 -36.70 13.66 -41.63
N ASN A 218 -36.65 12.33 -41.71
CA ASN A 218 -35.57 11.51 -41.13
C ASN A 218 -34.22 11.84 -41.75
N PHE A 219 -34.15 12.06 -43.07
CA PHE A 219 -32.93 12.50 -43.75
C PHE A 219 -32.42 13.85 -43.22
N LEU A 220 -33.31 14.84 -43.03
CA LEU A 220 -32.94 16.15 -42.50
C LEU A 220 -32.48 16.07 -41.03
N GLN A 221 -33.08 15.19 -40.26
CA GLN A 221 -32.65 14.94 -38.89
C GLN A 221 -31.30 14.21 -38.83
N ALA A 222 -31.09 13.21 -39.67
CA ALA A 222 -29.83 12.48 -39.78
C ALA A 222 -28.64 13.38 -40.10
N LYS A 223 -28.85 14.42 -40.91
CA LYS A 223 -27.82 15.45 -41.19
C LYS A 223 -27.37 16.25 -39.98
N LYS A 224 -28.17 16.25 -38.90
CA LYS A 224 -27.87 16.96 -37.66
C LYS A 224 -27.22 16.06 -36.60
N LEU A 225 -27.02 14.77 -36.89
CA LEU A 225 -26.30 13.87 -36.00
C LEU A 225 -24.84 14.34 -35.87
N ASN A 226 -24.38 14.37 -34.62
CA ASN A 226 -23.05 14.85 -34.26
C ASN A 226 -22.51 14.08 -33.03
N PHE A 227 -22.43 12.77 -33.20
CA PHE A 227 -21.81 11.91 -32.17
C PHE A 227 -20.31 12.00 -32.30
N THR A 228 -19.59 11.75 -31.17
CA THR A 228 -18.15 11.55 -31.24
C THR A 228 -17.85 10.21 -31.92
N GLU A 229 -16.62 10.05 -32.42
CA GLU A 229 -16.18 8.81 -33.07
C GLU A 229 -16.32 7.60 -32.13
N GLU A 230 -15.90 7.77 -30.88
CA GLU A 230 -16.05 6.73 -29.83
C GLU A 230 -17.53 6.37 -29.58
N GLN A 231 -18.41 7.34 -29.56
CA GLN A 231 -19.87 7.11 -29.39
C GLN A 231 -20.46 6.41 -30.60
N ALA A 232 -20.08 6.81 -31.79
CA ALA A 232 -20.54 6.20 -33.05
C ALA A 232 -20.08 4.75 -33.16
N GLU A 233 -18.83 4.46 -32.81
CA GLU A 233 -18.32 3.09 -32.77
C GLU A 233 -19.07 2.22 -31.79
N GLU A 234 -19.39 2.72 -30.58
CA GLU A 234 -20.12 1.99 -29.57
C GLU A 234 -21.58 1.73 -30.00
N ILE A 235 -22.25 2.72 -30.60
CA ILE A 235 -23.60 2.56 -31.17
C ILE A 235 -23.63 1.45 -32.22
N VAL A 236 -22.65 1.43 -33.14
CA VAL A 236 -22.56 0.42 -34.20
C VAL A 236 -22.21 -0.97 -33.66
N ARG A 237 -21.53 -1.06 -32.53
CA ARG A 237 -21.18 -2.33 -31.89
C ARG A 237 -22.37 -3.03 -31.24
N ILE A 238 -23.38 -2.29 -30.82
CA ILE A 238 -24.57 -2.84 -30.15
C ILE A 238 -25.50 -3.48 -31.22
N PRO A 239 -25.89 -4.75 -31.05
CA PRO A 239 -26.85 -5.38 -31.93
C PRO A 239 -28.20 -4.60 -31.95
N LEU A 240 -28.79 -4.39 -33.11
CA LEU A 240 -30.00 -3.60 -33.28
C LEU A 240 -31.16 -4.07 -32.36
N GLY A 241 -31.34 -5.39 -32.19
CA GLY A 241 -32.36 -5.95 -31.29
C GLY A 241 -32.10 -5.61 -29.82
N ARG A 242 -30.83 -5.44 -29.42
CA ARG A 242 -30.48 -5.04 -28.05
C ARG A 242 -30.61 -3.53 -27.86
N LEU A 243 -30.29 -2.76 -28.89
CA LEU A 243 -30.43 -1.31 -28.86
C LEU A 243 -31.88 -0.87 -28.64
N SER A 244 -32.84 -1.55 -29.28
CA SER A 244 -34.29 -1.29 -29.12
C SER A 244 -34.86 -1.75 -27.78
N SER A 245 -34.20 -2.66 -27.08
CA SER A 245 -34.63 -3.21 -25.77
C SER A 245 -33.97 -2.54 -24.56
N LEU A 246 -33.06 -1.60 -24.75
CA LEU A 246 -32.40 -0.86 -23.66
C LEU A 246 -33.43 0.01 -22.93
N SER A 247 -33.49 -0.14 -21.61
CA SER A 247 -34.32 0.71 -20.77
C SER A 247 -33.65 2.08 -20.59
N LYS A 248 -34.25 3.12 -21.15
CA LYS A 248 -33.82 4.51 -21.02
C LYS A 248 -33.73 4.91 -19.54
N ILE A 249 -34.72 4.52 -18.72
CA ILE A 249 -34.76 4.85 -17.28
C ILE A 249 -33.57 4.25 -16.54
N GLN A 250 -33.22 3.00 -16.80
CA GLN A 250 -32.06 2.34 -16.16
C GLN A 250 -30.74 3.03 -16.54
N MET A 251 -30.60 3.41 -17.82
CA MET A 251 -29.40 4.12 -18.28
C MET A 251 -29.30 5.52 -17.68
N GLU A 252 -30.39 6.23 -17.53
CA GLU A 252 -30.42 7.55 -16.88
C GLU A 252 -30.03 7.46 -15.40
N ASP A 253 -30.50 6.43 -14.69
CA ASP A 253 -30.14 6.22 -13.28
C ASP A 253 -28.68 5.81 -13.11
N GLU A 254 -28.16 4.97 -14.00
CA GLU A 254 -26.74 4.64 -14.03
C GLU A 254 -25.87 5.88 -14.33
N LEU A 255 -26.31 6.71 -15.29
CA LEU A 255 -25.61 7.96 -15.63
C LEU A 255 -25.56 8.93 -14.44
N LYS A 256 -26.66 9.09 -13.71
CA LYS A 256 -26.71 9.91 -12.48
C LYS A 256 -25.73 9.41 -11.42
N LYS A 257 -25.64 8.09 -11.23
CA LYS A 257 -24.67 7.48 -10.28
C LYS A 257 -23.24 7.77 -10.69
N LEU A 258 -22.90 7.56 -11.97
CA LEU A 258 -21.56 7.84 -12.50
C LEU A 258 -21.19 9.33 -12.39
N GLN A 259 -22.15 10.24 -12.67
CA GLN A 259 -21.93 11.67 -12.53
C GLN A 259 -21.68 12.09 -11.07
N ALA A 260 -22.41 11.49 -10.12
CA ALA A 260 -22.19 11.74 -8.69
C ALA A 260 -20.83 11.23 -8.24
N GLU A 261 -20.38 10.09 -8.74
CA GLU A 261 -19.06 9.53 -8.46
C GLU A 261 -17.94 10.37 -9.08
N ALA A 262 -18.10 10.75 -10.35
CA ALA A 262 -17.15 11.65 -11.03
C ALA A 262 -16.97 12.97 -10.27
N LYS A 263 -18.04 13.57 -9.78
CA LYS A 263 -17.99 14.81 -8.99
C LYS A 263 -17.24 14.64 -7.66
N LYS A 264 -17.34 13.46 -7.02
CA LYS A 264 -16.56 13.16 -5.80
C LYS A 264 -15.06 13.05 -6.13
N LEU A 265 -14.72 12.30 -7.19
CA LEU A 265 -13.33 12.14 -7.62
C LEU A 265 -12.70 13.46 -8.07
N GLU A 266 -13.44 14.28 -8.79
CA GLU A 266 -12.99 15.63 -9.21
C GLU A 266 -12.61 16.51 -8.01
N LYS A 267 -13.38 16.45 -6.93
CA LYS A 267 -13.05 17.15 -5.67
C LYS A 267 -11.76 16.63 -5.07
N ILE A 268 -11.58 15.30 -5.01
CA ILE A 268 -10.35 14.71 -4.46
C ILE A 268 -9.14 15.11 -5.29
N VAL A 269 -9.26 15.13 -6.63
CA VAL A 269 -8.16 15.52 -7.53
C VAL A 269 -7.77 16.98 -7.35
N SER A 270 -8.75 17.89 -7.14
CA SER A 270 -8.55 19.33 -7.10
C SER A 270 -8.23 19.89 -5.71
N ASP A 271 -8.59 19.20 -4.63
CA ASP A 271 -8.53 19.72 -3.25
C ASP A 271 -7.66 18.83 -2.36
N LYS A 272 -6.56 19.44 -1.83
CA LYS A 272 -5.65 18.76 -0.89
C LYS A 272 -6.32 18.37 0.43
N GLU A 273 -7.31 19.12 0.90
CA GLU A 273 -8.00 18.77 2.14
C GLU A 273 -8.90 17.53 1.96
N GLU A 274 -9.50 17.37 0.80
CA GLU A 274 -10.21 16.14 0.47
C GLU A 274 -9.26 14.93 0.35
N GLN A 275 -8.06 15.12 -0.24
CA GLN A 275 -7.01 14.10 -0.27
C GLN A 275 -6.58 13.68 1.15
N LYS A 276 -6.39 14.64 2.06
CA LYS A 276 -6.07 14.36 3.47
C LYS A 276 -7.17 13.55 4.17
N LYS A 277 -8.44 13.87 3.91
CA LYS A 277 -9.56 13.10 4.47
C LYS A 277 -9.53 11.65 4.01
N VAL A 278 -9.26 11.41 2.73
CA VAL A 278 -9.12 10.05 2.19
C VAL A 278 -7.95 9.34 2.88
N LEU A 279 -6.78 9.99 2.99
CA LEU A 279 -5.62 9.43 3.67
C LEU A 279 -5.94 9.05 5.12
N LEU A 280 -6.59 9.91 5.88
CA LEU A 280 -6.98 9.64 7.27
C LEU A 280 -7.95 8.46 7.38
N GLN A 281 -8.89 8.32 6.43
CA GLN A 281 -9.81 7.17 6.39
C GLN A 281 -9.06 5.87 6.12
N ASP A 282 -8.06 5.89 5.25
CA ASP A 282 -7.28 4.69 4.93
C ASP A 282 -6.36 4.31 6.09
N VAL A 283 -5.72 5.27 6.75
CA VAL A 283 -4.96 5.05 8.00
C VAL A 283 -5.86 4.42 9.08
N ALA A 284 -7.07 4.94 9.29
CA ALA A 284 -8.01 4.39 10.27
C ALA A 284 -8.47 2.96 9.95
N LYS A 285 -8.53 2.58 8.66
CA LYS A 285 -8.81 1.18 8.26
C LYS A 285 -7.64 0.26 8.62
N ILE A 286 -6.39 0.70 8.34
CA ILE A 286 -5.17 -0.04 8.67
C ILE A 286 -5.05 -0.22 10.18
N GLU A 287 -5.29 0.84 10.95
CA GLU A 287 -5.27 0.80 12.42
C GLU A 287 -6.25 -0.26 12.97
N LYS A 288 -7.50 -0.29 12.48
CA LYS A 288 -8.48 -1.31 12.87
C LYS A 288 -8.01 -2.73 12.54
N PHE A 289 -7.36 -2.92 11.41
CA PHE A 289 -6.84 -4.23 10.99
C PHE A 289 -5.67 -4.69 11.88
N LEU A 290 -4.82 -3.77 12.33
CA LEU A 290 -3.66 -4.10 13.19
C LEU A 290 -4.06 -4.40 14.64
N ILE A 291 -5.20 -3.86 15.12
CA ILE A 291 -5.69 -4.05 16.50
C ILE A 291 -6.60 -5.29 16.60
N SER A 292 -7.14 -5.77 15.47
CA SER A 292 -8.00 -6.98 15.43
C SER A 292 -7.17 -8.25 15.35
#